data_cc4b03756c47eb809f97689411edc373
#
_entry.id   cc4b03756c47eb809f97689411edc373
#
_cell.length_a   1.000
_cell.length_b   1.000
_cell.length_c   1.000
_cell.angle_alpha   90.00
_cell.angle_beta   90.00
_cell.angle_gamma   90.00
#
_symmetry.space_group_name_H-M   'P 1'
#
loop_
_entity.id
_entity.type
_entity.pdbx_description
1 polymer ?
#
loop_
_entity_poly.entity_id
_entity_poly.type
_entity_poly.pdbx_seq_one_letter_code
_entity_poly.pdbx_strand_id
1 'polypeptide(L)'
;MDYYLLTDLAARVGYHLALSGAETFRVEETIRRIIGAYGIECEAFSIPNCVMVSLEAANGKPLMVMKRVDFHGNDLESVEKLNALSRRICAETPDPSVAAQWLDETLKGRRHYSVPVYYLGNFCAAAGFCPVFGGTLRDSLFAGLLGLIIGFVSRQMDRRETNPFFSTIIEAFAMAVPAYLAAGFHLVDYIDFVIIGTLMILVPGLLITTSMRDIIYGDTNSGINRIVQVLLSAFAIALGTAAAWRVTSGVYGMTVASGSASYPAWAQAVMIFVACTGFFILFNVHDWGSILCALGGVFTWMTYLLCRDLGMSIYSMNFFAAVVSALYSELMARSRKYPVTSYLVISLLPLVPGAGIYYTMSLGLGGDVQAAVHKGLETAGVAGSIAVAILLVSTIFRLVTAQNGKSRK
;
A
#
# COMPACT_ATOMS: atom_id res chain seq x y z
N MET A 1 20.06 -19.89 28.44
CA MET A 1 19.40 -19.29 27.25
C MET A 1 20.41 -18.40 26.55
N ASP A 2 20.51 -18.50 25.24
CA ASP A 2 21.39 -17.66 24.42
C ASP A 2 20.70 -16.34 24.09
N TYR A 3 21.08 -15.25 24.79
CA TYR A 3 20.53 -13.90 24.61
C TYR A 3 20.85 -13.32 23.24
N TYR A 4 22.04 -13.64 22.69
CA TYR A 4 22.43 -13.15 21.38
C TYR A 4 21.55 -13.76 20.29
N LEU A 5 21.33 -15.07 20.34
CA LEU A 5 20.51 -15.78 19.36
C LEU A 5 19.04 -15.33 19.44
N LEU A 6 18.50 -15.09 20.64
CA LEU A 6 17.14 -14.57 20.81
C LEU A 6 17.01 -13.16 20.24
N THR A 7 18.00 -12.28 20.49
CA THR A 7 17.97 -10.90 19.97
C THR A 7 18.07 -10.89 18.45
N ASP A 8 18.99 -11.71 17.88
CA ASP A 8 19.12 -11.83 16.42
C ASP A 8 17.86 -12.40 15.79
N LEU A 9 17.24 -13.43 16.38
CA LEU A 9 15.98 -13.99 15.93
C LEU A 9 14.87 -12.92 15.87
N ALA A 10 14.67 -12.17 16.96
CA ALA A 10 13.67 -11.12 17.02
C ALA A 10 13.94 -10.00 16.00
N ALA A 11 15.22 -9.60 15.88
CA ALA A 11 15.64 -8.63 14.87
C ALA A 11 15.43 -9.13 13.42
N ARG A 12 15.67 -10.43 13.14
CA ARG A 12 15.40 -11.06 11.83
C ARG A 12 13.91 -11.09 11.53
N VAL A 13 13.05 -11.46 12.49
CA VAL A 13 11.59 -11.42 12.31
C VAL A 13 11.14 -9.98 12.01
N GLY A 14 11.61 -9.00 12.79
CA GLY A 14 11.32 -7.57 12.56
C GLY A 14 11.81 -7.09 11.20
N TYR A 15 13.01 -7.46 10.79
CA TYR A 15 13.58 -7.16 9.48
C TYR A 15 12.71 -7.69 8.34
N HIS A 16 12.31 -8.97 8.39
CA HIS A 16 11.47 -9.55 7.34
C HIS A 16 10.05 -8.98 7.32
N LEU A 17 9.51 -8.57 8.47
CA LEU A 17 8.24 -7.82 8.54
C LEU A 17 8.38 -6.46 7.85
N ALA A 18 9.43 -5.69 8.17
CA ALA A 18 9.69 -4.39 7.54
C ALA A 18 9.90 -4.52 6.03
N LEU A 19 10.69 -5.51 5.60
CA LEU A 19 10.94 -5.83 4.19
C LEU A 19 9.65 -6.18 3.44
N SER A 20 8.68 -6.82 4.10
CA SER A 20 7.39 -7.21 3.52
C SER A 20 6.34 -6.09 3.55
N GLY A 21 6.70 -4.90 4.04
CA GLY A 21 5.81 -3.73 4.08
C GLY A 21 4.93 -3.62 5.33
N ALA A 22 5.30 -4.29 6.42
CA ALA A 22 4.61 -4.12 7.69
C ALA A 22 4.81 -2.69 8.25
N GLU A 23 3.84 -2.23 9.01
CA GLU A 23 3.87 -0.94 9.70
C GLU A 23 4.97 -0.90 10.77
N THR A 24 5.65 0.22 10.92
CA THR A 24 6.74 0.43 11.89
C THR A 24 6.36 0.01 13.30
N PHE A 25 5.20 0.47 13.78
CA PHE A 25 4.68 0.09 15.09
C PHE A 25 4.50 -1.44 15.25
N ARG A 26 4.02 -2.12 14.20
CA ARG A 26 3.83 -3.57 14.21
C ARG A 26 5.16 -4.33 14.28
N VAL A 27 6.18 -3.83 13.59
CA VAL A 27 7.54 -4.39 13.66
C VAL A 27 8.05 -4.34 15.09
N GLU A 28 8.01 -3.18 15.73
CA GLU A 28 8.44 -2.99 17.12
C GLU A 28 7.64 -3.84 18.12
N GLU A 29 6.31 -3.81 18.00
CA GLU A 29 5.43 -4.59 18.85
C GLU A 29 5.73 -6.09 18.76
N THR A 30 5.96 -6.60 17.54
CA THR A 30 6.28 -8.02 17.33
C THR A 30 7.61 -8.39 17.99
N ILE A 31 8.62 -7.56 17.85
CA ILE A 31 9.93 -7.76 18.50
C ILE A 31 9.79 -7.80 20.02
N ARG A 32 9.12 -6.77 20.60
CA ARG A 32 8.89 -6.69 22.05
C ARG A 32 8.11 -7.90 22.57
N ARG A 33 7.11 -8.37 21.83
CA ARG A 33 6.32 -9.55 22.21
C ARG A 33 7.14 -10.84 22.20
N ILE A 34 7.97 -11.05 21.17
CA ILE A 34 8.83 -12.23 21.08
C ILE A 34 9.79 -12.27 22.27
N ILE A 35 10.54 -11.20 22.52
CA ILE A 35 11.53 -11.15 23.59
C ILE A 35 10.85 -11.19 24.97
N GLY A 36 9.74 -10.44 25.14
CA GLY A 36 8.95 -10.43 26.37
C GLY A 36 8.35 -11.79 26.75
N ALA A 37 8.06 -12.67 25.76
CA ALA A 37 7.60 -14.03 26.02
C ALA A 37 8.64 -14.88 26.76
N TYR A 38 9.94 -14.56 26.62
CA TYR A 38 11.02 -15.21 27.36
C TYR A 38 11.33 -14.52 28.70
N GLY A 39 10.49 -13.56 29.14
CA GLY A 39 10.65 -12.85 30.41
C GLY A 39 11.74 -11.77 30.39
N ILE A 40 12.16 -11.30 29.20
CA ILE A 40 13.20 -10.28 29.06
C ILE A 40 12.59 -8.97 28.56
N GLU A 41 13.00 -7.86 29.16
CA GLU A 41 12.68 -6.53 28.66
C GLU A 41 13.63 -6.14 27.53
N CYS A 42 13.11 -5.48 26.51
CA CYS A 42 13.89 -4.98 25.39
C CYS A 42 13.36 -3.66 24.87
N GLU A 43 14.26 -2.86 24.31
CA GLU A 43 13.91 -1.70 23.52
C GLU A 43 13.99 -2.09 22.02
N ALA A 44 12.90 -1.90 21.32
CA ALA A 44 12.82 -2.07 19.89
C ALA A 44 12.51 -0.73 19.23
N PHE A 45 13.32 -0.34 18.27
CA PHE A 45 13.15 0.88 17.50
C PHE A 45 13.24 0.56 16.01
N SER A 46 12.25 0.99 15.26
CA SER A 46 12.19 0.77 13.82
C SER A 46 11.91 2.08 13.08
N ILE A 47 12.67 2.31 12.04
CA ILE A 47 12.41 3.33 11.02
C ILE A 47 12.39 2.62 9.65
N PRO A 48 11.89 3.25 8.58
CA PRO A 48 11.79 2.57 7.28
C PRO A 48 13.07 1.86 6.83
N ASN A 49 14.25 2.42 7.13
CA ASN A 49 15.52 1.87 6.63
C ASN A 49 16.30 1.06 7.68
N CYS A 50 15.79 0.90 8.90
CA CYS A 50 16.55 0.24 9.95
C CYS A 50 15.64 -0.33 11.06
N VAL A 51 15.99 -1.52 11.52
CA VAL A 51 15.41 -2.13 12.73
C VAL A 51 16.53 -2.32 13.74
N MET A 52 16.35 -1.79 14.95
CA MET A 52 17.27 -1.89 16.07
C MET A 52 16.59 -2.57 17.25
N VAL A 53 17.29 -3.48 17.89
CA VAL A 53 16.83 -4.19 19.08
C VAL A 53 17.92 -4.14 20.11
N SER A 54 17.61 -3.68 21.31
CA SER A 54 18.52 -3.62 22.43
C SER A 54 17.91 -4.30 23.66
N LEU A 55 18.70 -5.08 24.39
CA LEU A 55 18.31 -5.66 25.68
C LEU A 55 19.54 -5.77 26.59
N GLU A 56 19.31 -6.01 27.88
CA GLU A 56 20.35 -6.29 28.85
C GLU A 56 20.44 -7.81 29.05
N ALA A 57 21.65 -8.35 28.83
CA ALA A 57 21.93 -9.77 29.05
C ALA A 57 22.04 -10.06 30.57
N ALA A 58 21.92 -11.34 30.96
CA ALA A 58 21.97 -11.76 32.37
C ALA A 58 23.24 -11.34 33.13
N ASN A 59 24.32 -11.00 32.43
CA ASN A 59 25.58 -10.52 32.98
C ASN A 59 25.64 -8.98 33.12
N GLY A 60 24.51 -8.27 32.94
CA GLY A 60 24.42 -6.82 33.00
C GLY A 60 25.04 -6.10 31.79
N LYS A 61 25.44 -6.82 30.74
CA LYS A 61 25.99 -6.20 29.53
C LYS A 61 24.89 -5.88 28.53
N PRO A 62 24.88 -4.65 27.96
CA PRO A 62 23.97 -4.33 26.88
C PRO A 62 24.31 -5.14 25.62
N LEU A 63 23.27 -5.67 24.99
CA LEU A 63 23.35 -6.37 23.72
C LEU A 63 22.47 -5.62 22.73
N MET A 64 23.05 -5.28 21.58
CA MET A 64 22.33 -4.58 20.51
C MET A 64 22.54 -5.27 19.18
N VAL A 65 21.45 -5.43 18.44
CA VAL A 65 21.46 -5.92 17.06
C VAL A 65 20.75 -4.89 16.17
N MET A 66 21.38 -4.57 15.04
CA MET A 66 20.83 -3.67 14.03
C MET A 66 20.74 -4.41 12.69
N LYS A 67 19.62 -4.27 12.01
CA LYS A 67 19.40 -4.77 10.64
C LYS A 67 19.01 -3.60 9.74
N ARG A 68 19.77 -3.38 8.67
CA ARG A 68 19.42 -2.39 7.65
C ARG A 68 18.37 -2.95 6.72
N VAL A 69 17.34 -2.15 6.41
CA VAL A 69 16.26 -2.47 5.48
C VAL A 69 16.45 -1.65 4.22
N ASP A 70 16.94 -2.27 3.17
CA ASP A 70 17.29 -1.57 1.92
C ASP A 70 16.09 -1.45 0.95
N PHE A 71 15.06 -2.28 1.12
CA PHE A 71 13.90 -2.35 0.25
C PHE A 71 12.62 -2.59 1.06
N HIS A 72 11.49 -2.04 0.59
CA HIS A 72 10.16 -2.29 1.13
C HIS A 72 9.25 -2.85 0.05
N GLY A 73 8.85 -4.10 0.21
CA GLY A 73 7.86 -4.75 -0.64
C GLY A 73 6.44 -4.59 -0.12
N ASN A 74 5.49 -5.16 -0.85
CA ASN A 74 4.09 -5.27 -0.47
C ASN A 74 3.67 -6.76 -0.46
N ASP A 75 4.36 -7.59 0.33
CA ASP A 75 4.07 -9.03 0.45
C ASP A 75 3.26 -9.31 1.71
N LEU A 76 1.95 -9.20 1.59
CA LEU A 76 1.02 -9.35 2.71
C LEU A 76 0.91 -10.79 3.20
N GLU A 77 1.19 -11.81 2.36
CA GLU A 77 1.30 -13.20 2.81
C GLU A 77 2.47 -13.39 3.77
N SER A 78 3.62 -12.80 3.44
CA SER A 78 4.79 -12.84 4.33
C SER A 78 4.51 -12.15 5.67
N VAL A 79 3.82 -11.00 5.67
CA VAL A 79 3.40 -10.34 6.91
C VAL A 79 2.51 -11.24 7.75
N GLU A 80 1.57 -11.96 7.12
CA GLU A 80 0.67 -12.88 7.81
C GLU A 80 1.43 -14.06 8.43
N LYS A 81 2.27 -14.74 7.63
CA LYS A 81 3.05 -15.90 8.10
C LYS A 81 4.00 -15.54 9.24
N LEU A 82 4.66 -14.39 9.14
CA LEU A 82 5.54 -13.90 10.20
C LEU A 82 4.77 -13.53 11.48
N ASN A 83 3.56 -12.98 11.36
CA ASN A 83 2.67 -12.77 12.50
C ASN A 83 2.20 -14.09 13.13
N ALA A 84 1.89 -15.10 12.32
CA ALA A 84 1.52 -16.43 12.82
C ALA A 84 2.70 -17.09 13.54
N LEU A 85 3.91 -16.99 12.96
CA LEU A 85 5.15 -17.45 13.59
C LEU A 85 5.42 -16.75 14.93
N SER A 86 5.29 -15.43 14.98
CA SER A 86 5.46 -14.66 16.22
C SER A 86 4.51 -15.14 17.33
N ARG A 87 3.24 -15.35 17.00
CA ARG A 87 2.26 -15.90 17.96
C ARG A 87 2.64 -17.29 18.45
N ARG A 88 3.14 -18.15 17.55
CA ARG A 88 3.61 -19.50 17.90
C ARG A 88 4.82 -19.45 18.82
N ILE A 89 5.82 -18.60 18.50
CA ILE A 89 7.00 -18.40 19.37
C ILE A 89 6.57 -17.91 20.75
N CYS A 90 5.67 -16.93 20.84
CA CYS A 90 5.17 -16.42 22.11
C CYS A 90 4.36 -17.42 22.93
N ALA A 91 3.66 -18.36 22.26
CA ALA A 91 2.84 -19.37 22.95
C ALA A 91 3.65 -20.58 23.44
N GLU A 92 4.64 -21.02 22.64
CA GLU A 92 5.41 -22.23 22.91
C GLU A 92 6.77 -21.93 23.60
N THR A 93 7.28 -20.70 23.48
CA THR A 93 8.59 -20.25 24.01
C THR A 93 9.71 -21.29 23.82
N PRO A 94 9.96 -21.77 22.58
CA PRO A 94 10.94 -22.81 22.32
C PRO A 94 12.36 -22.27 22.53
N ASP A 95 13.36 -23.16 22.53
CA ASP A 95 14.75 -22.72 22.45
C ASP A 95 14.97 -21.78 21.25
N PRO A 96 15.70 -20.65 21.40
CA PRO A 96 15.92 -19.70 20.30
C PRO A 96 16.47 -20.32 19.01
N SER A 97 17.24 -21.43 19.10
CA SER A 97 17.73 -22.17 17.93
C SER A 97 16.60 -22.87 17.15
N VAL A 98 15.61 -23.42 17.86
CA VAL A 98 14.41 -24.03 17.26
C VAL A 98 13.54 -22.96 16.63
N ALA A 99 13.33 -21.83 17.32
CA ALA A 99 12.57 -20.72 16.78
C ALA A 99 13.22 -20.13 15.52
N ALA A 100 14.56 -20.09 15.45
CA ALA A 100 15.29 -19.67 14.25
C ALA A 100 15.05 -20.64 13.06
N GLN A 101 14.98 -21.95 13.32
CA GLN A 101 14.63 -22.94 12.28
C GLN A 101 13.20 -22.72 11.77
N TRP A 102 12.22 -22.45 12.67
CA TRP A 102 10.84 -22.12 12.26
C TRP A 102 10.79 -20.85 11.41
N LEU A 103 11.62 -19.84 11.70
CA LEU A 103 11.73 -18.67 10.85
C LEU A 103 12.21 -19.05 9.45
N ASP A 104 13.28 -19.83 9.36
CA ASP A 104 13.84 -20.25 8.07
C ASP A 104 12.85 -21.11 7.26
N GLU A 105 12.10 -22.00 7.91
CA GLU A 105 11.03 -22.78 7.30
C GLU A 105 9.88 -21.86 6.80
N THR A 106 9.48 -20.87 7.61
CA THR A 106 8.47 -19.90 7.24
C THR A 106 8.88 -19.09 6.02
N LEU A 107 10.14 -18.67 5.97
CA LEU A 107 10.69 -17.92 4.84
C LEU A 107 10.79 -18.76 3.55
N LYS A 108 11.13 -20.04 3.66
CA LYS A 108 11.17 -20.98 2.52
C LYS A 108 9.76 -21.35 2.04
N GLY A 109 8.78 -21.41 2.94
CA GLY A 109 7.40 -21.76 2.64
C GLY A 109 6.55 -20.62 2.06
N ARG A 110 7.15 -19.49 1.63
CA ARG A 110 6.42 -18.38 1.01
C ARG A 110 5.82 -18.80 -0.33
N ARG A 111 4.57 -18.43 -0.54
CA ARG A 111 3.88 -18.63 -1.82
C ARG A 111 3.88 -17.33 -2.60
N HIS A 112 4.07 -17.42 -3.88
CA HIS A 112 3.92 -16.30 -4.80
C HIS A 112 3.00 -16.70 -5.94
N TYR A 113 2.25 -15.75 -6.44
CA TYR A 113 1.44 -15.98 -7.64
C TYR A 113 2.34 -16.30 -8.84
N SER A 114 1.83 -17.17 -9.74
CA SER A 114 2.51 -17.46 -10.99
C SER A 114 2.60 -16.22 -11.87
N VAL A 115 3.59 -16.19 -12.77
CA VAL A 115 3.84 -15.05 -13.65
C VAL A 115 2.60 -14.63 -14.47
N PRO A 116 1.81 -15.54 -15.06
CA PRO A 116 0.59 -15.15 -15.76
C PRO A 116 -0.45 -14.48 -14.85
N VAL A 117 -0.60 -14.98 -13.60
CA VAL A 117 -1.53 -14.40 -12.63
C VAL A 117 -1.06 -13.00 -12.20
N TYR A 118 0.25 -12.79 -12.02
CA TYR A 118 0.80 -11.45 -11.75
C TYR A 118 0.47 -10.46 -12.88
N TYR A 119 0.60 -10.85 -14.14
CA TYR A 119 0.19 -10.00 -15.27
C TYR A 119 -1.33 -9.75 -15.27
N LEU A 120 -2.13 -10.77 -15.00
CA LEU A 120 -3.58 -10.60 -14.84
C LEU A 120 -3.91 -9.60 -13.72
N GLY A 121 -3.16 -9.64 -12.62
CA GLY A 121 -3.28 -8.67 -11.52
C GLY A 121 -3.07 -7.22 -12.00
N ASN A 122 -1.99 -6.97 -12.75
CA ASN A 122 -1.71 -5.66 -13.33
C ASN A 122 -2.82 -5.21 -14.30
N PHE A 123 -3.29 -6.11 -15.15
CA PHE A 123 -4.40 -5.85 -16.07
C PHE A 123 -5.67 -5.44 -15.31
N CYS A 124 -6.09 -6.25 -14.34
CA CYS A 124 -7.30 -6.00 -13.55
C CYS A 124 -7.23 -4.72 -12.72
N ALA A 125 -6.06 -4.42 -12.14
CA ALA A 125 -5.84 -3.21 -11.36
C ALA A 125 -6.08 -1.96 -12.21
N ALA A 126 -5.42 -1.84 -13.37
CA ALA A 126 -5.55 -0.71 -14.27
C ALA A 126 -6.94 -0.63 -14.92
N ALA A 127 -7.44 -1.76 -15.46
CA ALA A 127 -8.73 -1.82 -16.11
C ALA A 127 -9.90 -1.51 -15.17
N GLY A 128 -9.80 -1.91 -13.90
CA GLY A 128 -10.84 -1.65 -12.91
C GLY A 128 -10.90 -0.19 -12.47
N PHE A 129 -9.76 0.48 -12.30
CA PHE A 129 -9.74 1.87 -11.86
C PHE A 129 -10.07 2.88 -12.97
N CYS A 130 -9.70 2.62 -14.22
CA CYS A 130 -9.93 3.55 -15.32
C CYS A 130 -11.41 4.03 -15.43
N PRO A 131 -12.41 3.15 -15.48
CA PRO A 131 -13.81 3.59 -15.58
C PRO A 131 -14.35 4.20 -14.28
N VAL A 132 -13.78 3.88 -13.12
CA VAL A 132 -14.15 4.51 -11.84
C VAL A 132 -13.79 6.01 -11.85
N PHE A 133 -12.70 6.38 -12.53
CA PHE A 133 -12.31 7.78 -12.72
C PHE A 133 -13.07 8.49 -13.84
N GLY A 134 -13.80 7.77 -14.68
CA GLY A 134 -14.60 8.36 -15.76
C GLY A 134 -14.24 7.92 -17.16
N GLY A 135 -13.35 6.93 -17.33
CA GLY A 135 -13.03 6.33 -18.62
C GLY A 135 -14.16 5.43 -19.15
N THR A 136 -14.20 5.23 -20.46
CA THR A 136 -15.13 4.28 -21.09
C THR A 136 -14.67 2.82 -20.89
N LEU A 137 -15.51 1.85 -21.25
CA LEU A 137 -15.10 0.44 -21.25
C LEU A 137 -13.96 0.16 -22.26
N ARG A 138 -13.91 0.93 -23.33
CA ARG A 138 -12.82 0.89 -24.31
C ARG A 138 -11.52 1.39 -23.67
N ASP A 139 -11.58 2.51 -22.96
CA ASP A 139 -10.45 3.06 -22.20
C ASP A 139 -9.98 2.08 -21.11
N SER A 140 -10.93 1.43 -20.45
CA SER A 140 -10.66 0.39 -19.43
C SER A 140 -9.83 -0.77 -20.00
N LEU A 141 -10.19 -1.26 -21.18
CA LEU A 141 -9.44 -2.33 -21.86
C LEU A 141 -8.01 -1.87 -22.19
N PHE A 142 -7.85 -0.66 -22.73
CA PHE A 142 -6.54 -0.08 -23.01
C PHE A 142 -5.71 0.11 -21.74
N ALA A 143 -6.30 0.64 -20.68
CA ALA A 143 -5.63 0.77 -19.37
C ALA A 143 -5.13 -0.59 -18.87
N GLY A 144 -5.93 -1.65 -19.00
CA GLY A 144 -5.51 -3.02 -18.69
C GLY A 144 -4.31 -3.49 -19.48
N LEU A 145 -4.29 -3.25 -20.81
CA LEU A 145 -3.15 -3.58 -21.67
C LEU A 145 -1.88 -2.81 -21.27
N LEU A 146 -2.01 -1.53 -20.90
CA LEU A 146 -0.91 -0.73 -20.36
C LEU A 146 -0.43 -1.25 -19.01
N GLY A 147 -1.35 -1.76 -18.17
CA GLY A 147 -1.00 -2.45 -16.93
C GLY A 147 -0.09 -3.66 -17.17
N LEU A 148 -0.29 -4.41 -18.26
CA LEU A 148 0.63 -5.50 -18.64
C LEU A 148 2.04 -4.97 -18.95
N ILE A 149 2.14 -3.80 -19.60
CA ILE A 149 3.43 -3.16 -19.90
C ILE A 149 4.13 -2.78 -18.59
N ILE A 150 3.41 -2.15 -17.64
CA ILE A 150 3.97 -1.84 -16.32
C ILE A 150 4.48 -3.12 -15.68
N GLY A 151 3.66 -4.17 -15.58
CA GLY A 151 4.06 -5.43 -14.95
C GLY A 151 5.30 -6.06 -15.61
N PHE A 152 5.45 -5.94 -16.94
CA PHE A 152 6.64 -6.41 -17.64
C PHE A 152 7.88 -5.59 -17.29
N VAL A 153 7.78 -4.25 -17.36
CA VAL A 153 8.90 -3.35 -17.10
C VAL A 153 9.33 -3.45 -15.65
N SER A 154 8.39 -3.41 -14.69
CA SER A 154 8.64 -3.56 -13.26
C SER A 154 9.44 -4.82 -12.98
N ARG A 155 8.99 -5.98 -13.50
CA ARG A 155 9.71 -7.24 -13.32
C ARG A 155 11.12 -7.25 -13.92
N GLN A 156 11.37 -6.50 -15.00
CA GLN A 156 12.70 -6.37 -15.58
C GLN A 156 13.60 -5.46 -14.75
N MET A 157 13.04 -4.40 -14.18
CA MET A 157 13.76 -3.49 -13.30
C MET A 157 14.14 -4.17 -11.97
N ASP A 158 13.20 -4.91 -11.37
CA ASP A 158 13.42 -5.69 -10.15
C ASP A 158 14.56 -6.70 -10.31
N ARG A 159 14.58 -7.42 -11.44
CA ARG A 159 15.67 -8.40 -11.74
C ARG A 159 17.05 -7.76 -11.89
N ARG A 160 17.10 -6.47 -12.19
CA ARG A 160 18.35 -5.72 -12.36
C ARG A 160 18.74 -4.93 -11.13
N GLU A 161 17.96 -5.07 -10.04
CA GLU A 161 18.15 -4.32 -8.78
C GLU A 161 18.27 -2.81 -9.02
N THR A 162 17.48 -2.29 -9.99
CA THR A 162 17.51 -0.88 -10.38
C THR A 162 16.95 -0.02 -9.25
N ASN A 163 17.51 1.19 -9.09
CA ASN A 163 16.99 2.14 -8.12
C ASN A 163 15.50 2.43 -8.37
N PRO A 164 14.63 2.36 -7.35
CA PRO A 164 13.18 2.52 -7.49
C PRO A 164 12.74 3.81 -8.18
N PHE A 165 13.46 4.91 -7.96
CA PHE A 165 13.15 6.20 -8.61
C PHE A 165 13.29 6.11 -10.13
N PHE A 166 14.38 5.54 -10.64
CA PHE A 166 14.58 5.35 -12.07
C PHE A 166 13.66 4.28 -12.66
N SER A 167 13.38 3.22 -11.90
CA SER A 167 12.38 2.20 -12.31
C SER A 167 11.03 2.84 -12.55
N THR A 168 10.55 3.66 -11.63
CA THR A 168 9.26 4.37 -11.75
C THR A 168 9.21 5.32 -12.95
N ILE A 169 10.31 6.04 -13.26
CA ILE A 169 10.39 6.88 -14.46
C ILE A 169 10.22 6.03 -15.73
N ILE A 170 10.94 4.92 -15.82
CA ILE A 170 10.92 4.03 -16.99
C ILE A 170 9.54 3.37 -17.13
N GLU A 171 8.93 2.92 -16.04
CA GLU A 171 7.60 2.31 -16.01
C GLU A 171 6.52 3.31 -16.50
N ALA A 172 6.54 4.53 -15.94
CA ALA A 172 5.62 5.60 -16.31
C ALA A 172 5.81 6.02 -17.78
N PHE A 173 7.05 6.14 -18.25
CA PHE A 173 7.35 6.44 -19.65
C PHE A 173 6.86 5.32 -20.60
N ALA A 174 7.20 4.06 -20.26
CA ALA A 174 6.90 2.90 -21.09
C ALA A 174 5.38 2.67 -21.26
N MET A 175 4.57 3.01 -20.26
CA MET A 175 3.10 2.92 -20.38
C MET A 175 2.50 4.16 -21.04
N ALA A 176 3.08 5.37 -20.82
CA ALA A 176 2.49 6.61 -21.32
C ALA A 176 2.71 6.78 -22.84
N VAL A 177 3.84 6.32 -23.40
CA VAL A 177 4.09 6.37 -24.85
C VAL A 177 2.98 5.67 -25.64
N PRO A 178 2.68 4.38 -25.44
CA PRO A 178 1.59 3.73 -26.18
C PRO A 178 0.21 4.32 -25.84
N ALA A 179 0.00 4.86 -24.63
CA ALA A 179 -1.24 5.56 -24.27
C ALA A 179 -1.46 6.80 -25.17
N TYR A 180 -0.45 7.66 -25.29
CA TYR A 180 -0.53 8.85 -26.13
C TYR A 180 -0.63 8.51 -27.62
N LEU A 181 0.09 7.49 -28.09
CA LEU A 181 -0.07 7.00 -29.46
C LEU A 181 -1.49 6.50 -29.72
N ALA A 182 -2.09 5.74 -28.80
CA ALA A 182 -3.47 5.29 -28.91
C ALA A 182 -4.46 6.45 -28.99
N ALA A 183 -4.24 7.54 -28.23
CA ALA A 183 -5.02 8.75 -28.32
C ALA A 183 -4.88 9.43 -29.69
N GLY A 184 -3.66 9.52 -30.24
CA GLY A 184 -3.40 10.06 -31.58
C GLY A 184 -4.08 9.29 -32.69
N PHE A 185 -4.26 7.97 -32.53
CA PHE A 185 -5.00 7.11 -33.44
C PHE A 185 -6.50 6.99 -33.12
N HIS A 186 -7.02 7.76 -32.19
CA HIS A 186 -8.42 7.70 -31.72
C HIS A 186 -8.84 6.29 -31.25
N LEU A 187 -7.90 5.54 -30.69
CA LEU A 187 -8.16 4.22 -30.12
C LEU A 187 -8.69 4.27 -28.71
N VAL A 188 -8.59 5.41 -28.04
CA VAL A 188 -9.12 5.69 -26.69
C VAL A 188 -9.99 6.94 -26.74
N ASP A 189 -10.99 6.99 -25.86
CA ASP A 189 -11.93 8.12 -25.83
C ASP A 189 -11.43 9.23 -24.90
N TYR A 190 -10.93 8.87 -23.69
CA TYR A 190 -10.46 9.81 -22.65
C TYR A 190 -9.10 9.38 -22.14
N ILE A 191 -8.05 9.92 -22.74
CA ILE A 191 -6.65 9.56 -22.44
C ILE A 191 -6.27 9.79 -20.97
N ASP A 192 -6.79 10.84 -20.33
CA ASP A 192 -6.46 11.17 -18.96
C ASP A 192 -6.87 10.04 -18.00
N PHE A 193 -8.06 9.45 -18.20
CA PHE A 193 -8.53 8.35 -17.35
C PHE A 193 -7.81 7.03 -17.64
N VAL A 194 -7.35 6.82 -18.89
CA VAL A 194 -6.48 5.69 -19.23
C VAL A 194 -5.16 5.81 -18.46
N ILE A 195 -4.52 6.98 -18.51
CA ILE A 195 -3.25 7.23 -17.81
C ILE A 195 -3.46 7.09 -16.29
N ILE A 196 -4.45 7.77 -15.70
CA ILE A 196 -4.69 7.76 -14.25
C ILE A 196 -5.00 6.34 -13.77
N GLY A 197 -5.90 5.63 -14.45
CA GLY A 197 -6.27 4.26 -14.11
C GLY A 197 -5.06 3.31 -14.13
N THR A 198 -4.18 3.47 -15.10
CA THR A 198 -2.96 2.67 -15.21
C THR A 198 -1.92 3.07 -14.15
N LEU A 199 -1.76 4.38 -13.90
CA LEU A 199 -0.83 4.89 -12.88
C LEU A 199 -1.17 4.47 -11.47
N MET A 200 -2.43 4.08 -11.18
CA MET A 200 -2.79 3.58 -9.85
C MET A 200 -1.91 2.40 -9.39
N ILE A 201 -1.31 1.67 -10.33
CA ILE A 201 -0.34 0.60 -10.00
C ILE A 201 0.97 1.17 -9.45
N LEU A 202 1.41 2.32 -9.96
CA LEU A 202 2.70 2.94 -9.62
C LEU A 202 2.60 3.95 -8.47
N VAL A 203 1.41 4.50 -8.25
CA VAL A 203 1.23 5.57 -7.26
C VAL A 203 1.38 5.03 -5.85
N PRO A 204 2.28 5.61 -5.03
CA PRO A 204 2.52 5.17 -3.66
C PRO A 204 1.44 5.71 -2.69
N GLY A 205 0.17 5.56 -3.06
CA GLY A 205 -0.93 6.17 -2.34
C GLY A 205 -1.11 5.65 -0.92
N LEU A 206 -0.81 4.37 -0.69
CA LEU A 206 -0.80 3.81 0.66
C LEU A 206 0.28 4.43 1.54
N LEU A 207 1.45 4.75 0.96
CA LEU A 207 2.53 5.37 1.71
C LEU A 207 2.14 6.75 2.23
N ILE A 208 1.36 7.56 1.48
CA ILE A 208 0.92 8.87 1.99
C ILE A 208 -0.05 8.72 3.17
N THR A 209 -0.99 7.78 3.09
CA THR A 209 -1.96 7.53 4.16
C THR A 209 -1.26 6.98 5.42
N THR A 210 -0.33 6.04 5.25
CA THR A 210 0.44 5.49 6.36
C THR A 210 1.41 6.50 6.95
N SER A 211 2.02 7.39 6.13
CA SER A 211 2.89 8.45 6.63
C SER A 211 2.14 9.47 7.49
N MET A 212 0.96 9.88 7.07
CA MET A 212 0.10 10.77 7.88
C MET A 212 -0.29 10.12 9.20
N ARG A 213 -0.58 8.82 9.18
CA ARG A 213 -0.87 8.07 10.40
C ARG A 213 0.36 8.00 11.32
N ASP A 214 1.54 7.69 10.80
CA ASP A 214 2.78 7.62 11.59
C ASP A 214 3.06 8.96 12.27
N ILE A 215 2.91 10.09 11.55
CA ILE A 215 3.05 11.44 12.13
C ILE A 215 2.06 11.68 13.29
N ILE A 216 0.78 11.34 13.10
CA ILE A 216 -0.24 11.54 14.12
C ILE A 216 0.01 10.64 15.35
N TYR A 217 0.60 9.46 15.15
CA TYR A 217 1.01 8.58 16.26
C TYR A 217 2.26 9.05 17.01
N GLY A 218 3.00 10.02 16.48
CA GLY A 218 4.23 10.52 17.05
C GLY A 218 5.51 9.95 16.43
N ASP A 219 5.41 8.98 15.53
CA ASP A 219 6.54 8.44 14.76
C ASP A 219 6.90 9.38 13.59
N THR A 220 7.20 10.64 13.94
CA THR A 220 7.42 11.71 12.95
C THR A 220 8.55 11.39 11.98
N ASN A 221 9.64 10.77 12.45
CA ASN A 221 10.76 10.39 11.59
C ASN A 221 10.35 9.39 10.50
N SER A 222 9.58 8.37 10.85
CA SER A 222 9.04 7.39 9.89
C SER A 222 8.07 8.05 8.92
N GLY A 223 7.18 8.90 9.43
CA GLY A 223 6.22 9.63 8.62
C GLY A 223 6.87 10.56 7.60
N ILE A 224 7.84 11.38 7.99
CA ILE A 224 8.58 12.28 7.10
C ILE A 224 9.34 11.49 6.04
N ASN A 225 10.03 10.41 6.43
CA ASN A 225 10.76 9.56 5.48
C ASN A 225 9.82 9.02 4.39
N ARG A 226 8.64 8.54 4.77
CA ARG A 226 7.63 8.06 3.80
C ARG A 226 7.07 9.17 2.92
N ILE A 227 6.84 10.39 3.45
CA ILE A 227 6.41 11.55 2.64
C ILE A 227 7.46 11.85 1.56
N VAL A 228 8.74 11.87 1.91
CA VAL A 228 9.81 12.09 0.93
C VAL A 228 9.79 11.02 -0.16
N GLN A 229 9.59 9.74 0.19
CA GLN A 229 9.45 8.65 -0.78
C GLN A 229 8.23 8.85 -1.71
N VAL A 230 7.08 9.28 -1.16
CA VAL A 230 5.87 9.60 -1.94
C VAL A 230 6.16 10.73 -2.94
N LEU A 231 6.80 11.81 -2.49
CA LEU A 231 7.12 12.95 -3.36
C LEU A 231 8.09 12.55 -4.48
N LEU A 232 9.12 11.76 -4.17
CA LEU A 232 10.07 11.25 -5.17
C LEU A 232 9.37 10.35 -6.19
N SER A 233 8.50 9.42 -5.74
CA SER A 233 7.75 8.55 -6.65
C SER A 233 6.79 9.34 -7.53
N ALA A 234 6.07 10.31 -6.96
CA ALA A 234 5.17 11.17 -7.72
C ALA A 234 5.92 12.01 -8.77
N PHE A 235 7.09 12.54 -8.40
CA PHE A 235 7.95 13.27 -9.32
C PHE A 235 8.49 12.37 -10.45
N ALA A 236 8.89 11.14 -10.11
CA ALA A 236 9.32 10.15 -11.10
C ALA A 236 8.22 9.80 -12.11
N ILE A 237 6.99 9.57 -11.63
CA ILE A 237 5.81 9.33 -12.48
C ILE A 237 5.57 10.52 -13.42
N ALA A 238 5.57 11.73 -12.88
CA ALA A 238 5.32 12.93 -13.67
C ALA A 238 6.43 13.19 -14.71
N LEU A 239 7.69 12.95 -14.36
CA LEU A 239 8.82 13.02 -15.31
C LEU A 239 8.66 11.99 -16.43
N GLY A 240 8.35 10.74 -16.11
CA GLY A 240 8.17 9.68 -17.11
C GLY A 240 7.02 9.99 -18.07
N THR A 241 5.87 10.42 -17.56
CA THR A 241 4.69 10.78 -18.37
C THR A 241 4.94 12.05 -19.19
N ALA A 242 5.59 13.09 -18.63
CA ALA A 242 5.94 14.30 -19.35
C ALA A 242 6.96 14.04 -20.48
N ALA A 243 7.96 13.20 -20.23
CA ALA A 243 8.90 12.79 -21.28
C ALA A 243 8.19 12.04 -22.42
N ALA A 244 7.28 11.12 -22.10
CA ALA A 244 6.45 10.42 -23.08
C ALA A 244 5.61 11.40 -23.90
N TRP A 245 4.96 12.39 -23.24
CA TRP A 245 4.22 13.44 -23.92
C TRP A 245 5.08 14.22 -24.90
N ARG A 246 6.29 14.64 -24.49
CA ARG A 246 7.22 15.39 -25.36
C ARG A 246 7.63 14.61 -26.62
N VAL A 247 7.86 13.30 -26.45
CA VAL A 247 8.25 12.44 -27.57
C VAL A 247 7.08 12.24 -28.56
N THR A 248 5.86 12.09 -28.04
CA THR A 248 4.68 11.76 -28.87
C THR A 248 3.97 12.98 -29.42
N SER A 249 3.94 14.12 -28.73
CA SER A 249 3.26 15.34 -29.15
C SER A 249 3.87 15.98 -30.42
N GLY A 250 5.16 15.72 -30.70
CA GLY A 250 5.80 16.12 -31.95
C GLY A 250 5.34 15.34 -33.19
N VAL A 251 4.68 14.19 -32.97
CA VAL A 251 4.22 13.29 -34.05
C VAL A 251 2.74 13.51 -34.37
N TYR A 252 1.93 13.84 -33.37
CA TYR A 252 0.49 14.05 -33.52
C TYR A 252 0.03 15.30 -32.77
N GLY A 253 -0.64 16.23 -33.47
CA GLY A 253 -1.37 17.34 -32.84
C GLY A 253 -2.54 16.77 -32.04
N MET A 254 -2.34 16.56 -30.74
CA MET A 254 -3.34 15.94 -29.89
C MET A 254 -4.39 16.96 -29.41
N THR A 255 -5.64 16.72 -29.76
CA THR A 255 -6.78 17.32 -29.07
C THR A 255 -7.17 16.40 -27.93
N VAL A 256 -7.04 16.89 -26.69
CA VAL A 256 -7.55 16.17 -25.50
C VAL A 256 -9.07 16.28 -25.53
N ALA A 257 -9.76 15.15 -25.66
CA ALA A 257 -11.22 15.11 -25.59
C ALA A 257 -11.68 15.46 -24.17
N SER A 258 -12.50 16.48 -24.02
CA SER A 258 -13.11 16.85 -22.74
C SER A 258 -14.37 16.02 -22.53
N GLY A 259 -14.50 15.34 -21.39
CA GLY A 259 -15.66 14.55 -21.04
C GLY A 259 -15.33 13.44 -20.06
N SER A 260 -16.36 12.75 -19.60
CA SER A 260 -16.21 11.53 -18.77
C SER A 260 -17.40 10.62 -18.97
N ALA A 261 -17.19 9.32 -18.89
CA ALA A 261 -18.25 8.34 -18.80
C ALA A 261 -18.82 8.32 -17.37
N SER A 262 -20.13 8.15 -17.25
CA SER A 262 -20.79 7.99 -15.95
C SER A 262 -21.39 6.59 -15.87
N TYR A 263 -21.20 5.92 -14.74
CA TYR A 263 -21.69 4.57 -14.50
C TYR A 263 -22.59 4.53 -13.26
N PRO A 264 -23.65 3.70 -13.27
CA PRO A 264 -24.46 3.49 -12.08
C PRO A 264 -23.65 2.84 -10.97
N ALA A 265 -24.06 3.04 -9.71
CA ALA A 265 -23.30 2.60 -8.53
C ALA A 265 -22.97 1.10 -8.55
N TRP A 266 -23.89 0.24 -9.00
CA TRP A 266 -23.65 -1.19 -9.10
C TRP A 266 -22.52 -1.54 -10.09
N ALA A 267 -22.42 -0.81 -11.22
CA ALA A 267 -21.34 -1.02 -12.18
C ALA A 267 -20.00 -0.57 -11.59
N GLN A 268 -19.95 0.57 -10.90
CA GLN A 268 -18.77 1.02 -10.19
C GLN A 268 -18.35 0.01 -9.09
N ALA A 269 -19.30 -0.64 -8.40
CA ALA A 269 -19.01 -1.70 -7.44
C ALA A 269 -18.28 -2.89 -8.09
N VAL A 270 -18.73 -3.32 -9.29
CA VAL A 270 -18.05 -4.39 -10.06
C VAL A 270 -16.65 -3.94 -10.50
N MET A 271 -16.50 -2.70 -10.97
CA MET A 271 -15.21 -2.16 -11.42
C MET A 271 -14.21 -2.09 -10.25
N ILE A 272 -14.63 -1.62 -9.09
CA ILE A 272 -13.80 -1.61 -7.87
C ILE A 272 -13.46 -3.04 -7.42
N PHE A 273 -14.39 -3.98 -7.49
CA PHE A 273 -14.11 -5.37 -7.17
C PHE A 273 -13.00 -5.93 -8.07
N VAL A 274 -13.06 -5.66 -9.38
CA VAL A 274 -12.03 -6.06 -10.34
C VAL A 274 -10.70 -5.38 -10.04
N ALA A 275 -10.69 -4.06 -9.76
CA ALA A 275 -9.50 -3.33 -9.39
C ALA A 275 -8.83 -3.89 -8.13
N CYS A 276 -9.60 -4.08 -7.06
CA CYS A 276 -9.10 -4.66 -5.80
C CYS A 276 -8.64 -6.12 -5.97
N THR A 277 -9.26 -6.87 -6.90
CA THR A 277 -8.79 -8.21 -7.28
C THR A 277 -7.39 -8.14 -7.90
N GLY A 278 -7.14 -7.18 -8.80
CA GLY A 278 -5.81 -6.91 -9.31
C GLY A 278 -4.81 -6.66 -8.18
N PHE A 279 -5.15 -5.79 -7.25
CA PHE A 279 -4.26 -5.40 -6.16
C PHE A 279 -4.03 -6.50 -5.12
N PHE A 280 -5.00 -7.37 -4.79
CA PHE A 280 -4.68 -8.46 -3.89
C PHE A 280 -3.68 -9.46 -4.50
N ILE A 281 -3.70 -9.63 -5.83
CA ILE A 281 -2.68 -10.42 -6.54
C ILE A 281 -1.31 -9.73 -6.44
N LEU A 282 -1.24 -8.41 -6.72
CA LEU A 282 0.00 -7.64 -6.66
C LEU A 282 0.60 -7.57 -5.26
N PHE A 283 -0.23 -7.54 -4.23
CA PHE A 283 0.19 -7.55 -2.82
C PHE A 283 0.29 -8.96 -2.23
N ASN A 284 0.23 -9.97 -3.07
CA ASN A 284 0.45 -11.38 -2.72
C ASN A 284 -0.47 -11.86 -1.59
N VAL A 285 -1.77 -11.50 -1.60
CA VAL A 285 -2.76 -12.01 -0.65
C VAL A 285 -3.37 -13.28 -1.21
N HIS A 286 -3.29 -14.36 -0.45
CA HIS A 286 -3.81 -15.67 -0.84
C HIS A 286 -5.08 -16.06 -0.07
N ASP A 287 -5.66 -17.18 -0.47
CA ASP A 287 -6.82 -17.83 0.14
C ASP A 287 -8.12 -16.98 0.07
N TRP A 288 -9.17 -17.40 0.77
CA TRP A 288 -10.46 -16.70 0.83
C TRP A 288 -10.39 -15.27 1.37
N GLY A 289 -9.28 -14.94 2.08
CA GLY A 289 -9.00 -13.59 2.54
C GLY A 289 -8.92 -12.56 1.41
N SER A 290 -8.41 -12.95 0.25
CA SER A 290 -8.27 -12.10 -0.92
C SER A 290 -9.63 -11.57 -1.43
N ILE A 291 -10.64 -12.43 -1.52
CA ILE A 291 -12.01 -12.04 -1.92
C ILE A 291 -12.61 -11.07 -0.90
N LEU A 292 -12.43 -11.34 0.39
CA LEU A 292 -12.90 -10.44 1.46
C LEU A 292 -12.20 -9.08 1.39
N CYS A 293 -10.92 -9.03 1.04
CA CYS A 293 -10.22 -7.76 0.80
C CYS A 293 -10.88 -6.95 -0.33
N ALA A 294 -11.19 -7.60 -1.46
CA ALA A 294 -11.84 -6.94 -2.59
C ALA A 294 -13.27 -6.46 -2.25
N LEU A 295 -14.04 -7.24 -1.50
CA LEU A 295 -15.35 -6.83 -0.98
C LEU A 295 -15.24 -5.62 -0.04
N GLY A 296 -14.19 -5.57 0.79
CA GLY A 296 -13.91 -4.39 1.62
C GLY A 296 -13.76 -3.11 0.79
N GLY A 297 -13.03 -3.19 -0.34
CA GLY A 297 -12.91 -2.08 -1.29
C GLY A 297 -14.27 -1.63 -1.87
N VAL A 298 -15.14 -2.60 -2.20
CA VAL A 298 -16.51 -2.29 -2.66
C VAL A 298 -17.31 -1.57 -1.59
N PHE A 299 -17.34 -2.06 -0.34
CA PHE A 299 -18.05 -1.37 0.75
C PHE A 299 -17.53 0.05 0.98
N THR A 300 -16.23 0.22 0.93
CA THR A 300 -15.58 1.52 1.06
C THR A 300 -16.04 2.47 -0.04
N TRP A 301 -16.00 2.03 -1.30
CA TRP A 301 -16.42 2.87 -2.42
C TRP A 301 -17.91 3.18 -2.42
N MET A 302 -18.77 2.22 -2.11
CA MET A 302 -20.20 2.44 -1.99
C MET A 302 -20.55 3.46 -0.91
N THR A 303 -19.82 3.44 0.22
CA THR A 303 -19.95 4.46 1.26
C THR A 303 -19.53 5.84 0.76
N TYR A 304 -18.43 5.92 0.01
CA TYR A 304 -17.98 7.16 -0.60
C TYR A 304 -19.06 7.75 -1.54
N LEU A 305 -19.64 6.92 -2.43
CA LEU A 305 -20.72 7.35 -3.33
C LEU A 305 -21.96 7.82 -2.58
N LEU A 306 -22.36 7.11 -1.53
CA LEU A 306 -23.48 7.52 -0.66
C LEU A 306 -23.22 8.89 -0.03
N CYS A 307 -22.05 9.13 0.52
CA CYS A 307 -21.68 10.43 1.11
C CYS A 307 -21.63 11.54 0.05
N ARG A 308 -21.19 11.22 -1.18
CA ARG A 308 -21.22 12.16 -2.32
C ARG A 308 -22.67 12.55 -2.67
N ASP A 309 -23.56 11.59 -2.75
CA ASP A 309 -24.97 11.82 -3.12
C ASP A 309 -25.72 12.60 -2.01
N LEU A 310 -25.22 12.54 -0.76
CA LEU A 310 -25.66 13.37 0.36
C LEU A 310 -25.04 14.80 0.35
N GLY A 311 -24.22 15.15 -0.64
CA GLY A 311 -23.62 16.48 -0.78
C GLY A 311 -22.51 16.80 0.23
N MET A 312 -21.86 15.78 0.80
CA MET A 312 -20.78 15.99 1.75
C MET A 312 -19.50 16.53 1.08
N SER A 313 -18.64 17.19 1.87
CA SER A 313 -17.34 17.64 1.39
C SER A 313 -16.41 16.46 1.05
N ILE A 314 -15.42 16.67 0.16
CA ILE A 314 -14.45 15.64 -0.23
C ILE A 314 -13.74 15.01 0.99
N TYR A 315 -13.44 15.79 2.01
CA TYR A 315 -12.80 15.32 3.24
C TYR A 315 -13.73 14.43 4.06
N SER A 316 -15.02 14.84 4.20
CA SER A 316 -16.02 14.05 4.93
C SER A 316 -16.36 12.75 4.22
N MET A 317 -16.49 12.76 2.87
CA MET A 317 -16.70 11.55 2.08
C MET A 317 -15.60 10.52 2.33
N ASN A 318 -14.33 10.95 2.23
CA ASN A 318 -13.20 10.08 2.46
C ASN A 318 -13.09 9.62 3.92
N PHE A 319 -13.40 10.48 4.89
CA PHE A 319 -13.41 10.13 6.32
C PHE A 319 -14.40 9.01 6.62
N PHE A 320 -15.67 9.16 6.25
CA PHE A 320 -16.70 8.15 6.55
C PHE A 320 -16.47 6.84 5.78
N ALA A 321 -16.04 6.91 4.53
CA ALA A 321 -15.68 5.73 3.77
C ALA A 321 -14.48 5.00 4.39
N ALA A 322 -13.47 5.73 4.89
CA ALA A 322 -12.33 5.14 5.60
C ALA A 322 -12.72 4.55 6.96
N VAL A 323 -13.69 5.14 7.69
CA VAL A 323 -14.26 4.55 8.91
C VAL A 323 -14.87 3.19 8.60
N VAL A 324 -15.69 3.08 7.55
CA VAL A 324 -16.30 1.79 7.14
C VAL A 324 -15.23 0.79 6.74
N SER A 325 -14.22 1.20 5.97
CA SER A 325 -13.07 0.36 5.60
C SER A 325 -12.34 -0.19 6.82
N ALA A 326 -12.04 0.67 7.79
CA ALA A 326 -11.32 0.29 9.01
C ALA A 326 -12.17 -0.64 9.91
N LEU A 327 -13.46 -0.34 10.09
CA LEU A 327 -14.39 -1.21 10.82
C LEU A 327 -14.48 -2.60 10.19
N TYR A 328 -14.68 -2.66 8.88
CA TYR A 328 -14.72 -3.90 8.13
C TYR A 328 -13.43 -4.72 8.32
N SER A 329 -12.28 -4.05 8.18
CA SER A 329 -10.96 -4.68 8.30
C SER A 329 -10.70 -5.24 9.70
N GLU A 330 -11.07 -4.50 10.76
CA GLU A 330 -10.95 -4.96 12.14
C GLU A 330 -11.85 -6.17 12.43
N LEU A 331 -13.09 -6.18 11.92
CA LEU A 331 -14.03 -7.30 12.08
C LEU A 331 -13.53 -8.55 11.35
N MET A 332 -13.07 -8.41 10.11
CA MET A 332 -12.54 -9.54 9.33
C MET A 332 -11.26 -10.10 9.93
N ALA A 333 -10.35 -9.23 10.37
CA ALA A 333 -9.10 -9.63 11.01
C ALA A 333 -9.34 -10.46 12.28
N ARG A 334 -10.31 -10.06 13.11
CA ARG A 334 -10.66 -10.78 14.35
C ARG A 334 -11.36 -12.10 14.06
N SER A 335 -12.32 -12.11 13.13
CA SER A 335 -13.05 -13.31 12.72
C SER A 335 -12.11 -14.40 12.20
N ARG A 336 -11.10 -14.01 11.42
CA ARG A 336 -10.18 -14.94 10.76
C ARG A 336 -8.81 -15.08 11.45
N LYS A 337 -8.55 -14.31 12.50
CA LYS A 337 -7.25 -14.26 13.20
C LYS A 337 -6.08 -13.83 12.29
N TYR A 338 -6.37 -12.95 11.33
CA TYR A 338 -5.42 -12.40 10.37
C TYR A 338 -4.99 -10.97 10.76
N PRO A 339 -3.87 -10.46 10.22
CA PRO A 339 -3.50 -9.06 10.41
C PRO A 339 -4.54 -8.10 9.81
N VAL A 340 -4.91 -7.06 10.55
CA VAL A 340 -5.83 -6.01 10.08
C VAL A 340 -5.30 -5.35 8.80
N THR A 341 -4.00 -5.18 8.71
CA THR A 341 -3.31 -4.53 7.60
C THR A 341 -3.62 -5.18 6.25
N SER A 342 -3.72 -6.53 6.20
CA SER A 342 -4.00 -7.25 4.96
C SER A 342 -5.37 -6.89 4.37
N TYR A 343 -6.38 -6.68 5.21
CA TYR A 343 -7.70 -6.22 4.77
C TYR A 343 -7.74 -4.72 4.50
N LEU A 344 -7.16 -3.94 5.42
CA LEU A 344 -7.23 -2.47 5.40
C LEU A 344 -6.57 -1.89 4.16
N VAL A 345 -5.38 -2.39 3.80
CA VAL A 345 -4.59 -1.91 2.66
C VAL A 345 -5.40 -1.96 1.37
N ILE A 346 -6.02 -3.12 1.08
CA ILE A 346 -6.77 -3.32 -0.16
C ILE A 346 -8.13 -2.62 -0.10
N SER A 347 -8.80 -2.64 1.04
CA SER A 347 -10.10 -1.97 1.22
C SER A 347 -10.01 -0.45 1.06
N LEU A 348 -8.87 0.16 1.38
CA LEU A 348 -8.65 1.60 1.26
C LEU A 348 -8.25 2.05 -0.15
N LEU A 349 -7.82 1.15 -1.04
CA LEU A 349 -7.32 1.52 -2.37
C LEU A 349 -8.23 2.48 -3.14
N PRO A 350 -9.57 2.32 -3.13
CA PRO A 350 -10.43 3.25 -3.85
C PRO A 350 -10.39 4.70 -3.34
N LEU A 351 -9.98 4.92 -2.08
CA LEU A 351 -9.90 6.26 -1.47
C LEU A 351 -8.51 6.88 -1.58
N VAL A 352 -7.51 6.06 -1.91
CA VAL A 352 -6.12 6.50 -1.96
C VAL A 352 -5.98 7.67 -2.93
N PRO A 353 -5.47 8.84 -2.49
CA PRO A 353 -5.44 10.05 -3.30
C PRO A 353 -4.32 10.02 -4.37
N GLY A 354 -4.20 8.90 -5.10
CA GLY A 354 -3.16 8.69 -6.09
C GLY A 354 -3.23 9.63 -7.27
N ALA A 355 -4.43 9.84 -7.81
CA ALA A 355 -4.67 10.80 -8.87
C ALA A 355 -4.33 12.24 -8.42
N GLY A 356 -4.65 12.58 -7.15
CA GLY A 356 -4.31 13.90 -6.59
C GLY A 356 -2.80 14.16 -6.57
N ILE A 357 -2.01 13.15 -6.20
CA ILE A 357 -0.54 13.23 -6.20
C ILE A 357 -0.01 13.45 -7.62
N TYR A 358 -0.50 12.66 -8.58
CA TYR A 358 -0.13 12.81 -9.99
C TYR A 358 -0.46 14.20 -10.53
N TYR A 359 -1.69 14.68 -10.32
CA TYR A 359 -2.09 16.04 -10.79
C TYR A 359 -1.28 17.13 -10.13
N THR A 360 -0.97 17.03 -8.84
CA THR A 360 -0.11 17.99 -8.14
C THR A 360 1.24 18.13 -8.84
N MET A 361 1.90 17.03 -9.16
CA MET A 361 3.20 17.04 -9.81
C MET A 361 3.11 17.44 -11.29
N SER A 362 2.09 16.97 -12.00
CA SER A 362 1.86 17.32 -13.40
C SER A 362 1.61 18.83 -13.61
N LEU A 363 0.79 19.44 -12.76
CA LEU A 363 0.54 20.89 -12.76
C LEU A 363 1.82 21.67 -12.45
N GLY A 364 2.60 21.22 -11.47
CA GLY A 364 3.88 21.84 -11.11
C GLY A 364 4.89 21.81 -12.26
N LEU A 365 5.03 20.68 -12.95
CA LEU A 365 5.89 20.55 -14.13
C LEU A 365 5.37 21.34 -15.34
N GLY A 366 4.05 21.51 -15.45
CA GLY A 366 3.41 22.38 -16.45
C GLY A 366 3.58 23.87 -16.20
N GLY A 367 4.15 24.27 -15.07
CA GLY A 367 4.40 25.65 -14.69
C GLY A 367 3.27 26.35 -13.92
N ASP A 368 2.14 25.69 -13.69
CA ASP A 368 1.05 26.21 -12.85
C ASP A 368 1.27 25.85 -11.37
N VAL A 369 2.19 26.58 -10.76
CA VAL A 369 2.59 26.36 -9.35
C VAL A 369 1.41 26.60 -8.40
N GLN A 370 0.53 27.56 -8.69
CA GLN A 370 -0.60 27.88 -7.82
C GLN A 370 -1.62 26.74 -7.81
N ALA A 371 -2.00 26.23 -8.96
CA ALA A 371 -2.89 25.06 -9.06
C ALA A 371 -2.26 23.80 -8.45
N ALA A 372 -0.94 23.60 -8.64
CA ALA A 372 -0.20 22.50 -8.04
C ALA A 372 -0.25 22.54 -6.50
N VAL A 373 0.02 23.71 -5.89
CA VAL A 373 -0.05 23.87 -4.42
C VAL A 373 -1.46 23.62 -3.91
N HIS A 374 -2.48 24.18 -4.57
CA HIS A 374 -3.88 23.96 -4.17
C HIS A 374 -4.24 22.48 -4.23
N LYS A 375 -3.89 21.79 -5.32
CA LYS A 375 -4.16 20.35 -5.48
C LYS A 375 -3.36 19.50 -4.49
N GLY A 376 -2.15 19.90 -4.16
CA GLY A 376 -1.31 19.25 -3.15
C GLY A 376 -1.92 19.34 -1.74
N LEU A 377 -2.41 20.53 -1.35
CA LEU A 377 -3.08 20.75 -0.07
C LEU A 377 -4.39 19.95 0.03
N GLU A 378 -5.20 19.93 -1.03
CA GLU A 378 -6.40 19.10 -1.10
C GLU A 378 -6.05 17.61 -0.91
N THR A 379 -5.04 17.12 -1.63
CA THR A 379 -4.56 15.75 -1.57
C THR A 379 -4.06 15.37 -0.17
N ALA A 380 -3.29 16.25 0.46
CA ALA A 380 -2.83 16.07 1.84
C ALA A 380 -3.98 16.06 2.85
N GLY A 381 -4.98 16.92 2.67
CA GLY A 381 -6.19 16.96 3.50
C GLY A 381 -7.02 15.68 3.38
N VAL A 382 -7.17 15.12 2.17
CA VAL A 382 -7.82 13.82 1.95
C VAL A 382 -7.05 12.71 2.65
N ALA A 383 -5.72 12.63 2.47
CA ALA A 383 -4.89 11.63 3.14
C ALA A 383 -4.98 11.75 4.67
N GLY A 384 -4.98 12.97 5.21
CA GLY A 384 -5.15 13.24 6.63
C GLY A 384 -6.52 12.78 7.15
N SER A 385 -7.61 13.04 6.42
CA SER A 385 -8.95 12.60 6.80
C SER A 385 -9.07 11.07 6.88
N ILE A 386 -8.47 10.36 5.91
CA ILE A 386 -8.39 8.89 5.90
C ILE A 386 -7.58 8.39 7.11
N ALA A 387 -6.42 8.99 7.37
CA ALA A 387 -5.56 8.60 8.49
C ALA A 387 -6.27 8.77 9.85
N VAL A 388 -6.94 9.89 10.07
CA VAL A 388 -7.71 10.15 11.30
C VAL A 388 -8.84 9.12 11.47
N ALA A 389 -9.54 8.76 10.39
CA ALA A 389 -10.59 7.74 10.42
C ALA A 389 -10.05 6.38 10.86
N ILE A 390 -8.92 5.94 10.29
CA ILE A 390 -8.27 4.67 10.64
C ILE A 390 -7.85 4.67 12.11
N LEU A 391 -7.24 5.76 12.57
CA LEU A 391 -6.79 5.92 13.95
C LEU A 391 -7.93 5.87 14.95
N LEU A 392 -9.03 6.57 14.65
CA LEU A 392 -10.22 6.58 15.49
C LEU A 392 -10.74 5.15 15.70
N VAL A 393 -10.93 4.40 14.60
CA VAL A 393 -11.44 3.03 14.66
C VAL A 393 -10.46 2.12 15.41
N SER A 394 -9.18 2.14 15.06
CA SER A 394 -8.18 1.27 15.70
C SER A 394 -8.03 1.55 17.20
N THR A 395 -8.14 2.82 17.63
CA THR A 395 -8.11 3.21 19.04
C THR A 395 -9.31 2.66 19.79
N ILE A 396 -10.53 2.79 19.24
CA ILE A 396 -11.75 2.25 19.84
C ILE A 396 -11.60 0.73 20.05
N PHE A 397 -11.15 0.01 19.03
CA PHE A 397 -10.96 -1.44 19.12
C PHE A 397 -9.89 -1.86 20.13
N ARG A 398 -8.80 -1.09 20.29
CA ARG A 398 -7.79 -1.33 21.34
C ARG A 398 -8.38 -1.15 22.73
N LEU A 399 -9.13 -0.08 22.98
CA LEU A 399 -9.76 0.20 24.27
C LEU A 399 -10.74 -0.91 24.67
N VAL A 400 -11.60 -1.34 23.76
CA VAL A 400 -12.55 -2.44 23.99
C VAL A 400 -11.82 -3.76 24.30
N THR A 401 -10.71 -4.05 23.61
CA THR A 401 -9.94 -5.28 23.85
C THR A 401 -9.20 -5.25 25.18
N ALA A 402 -8.65 -4.09 25.56
CA ALA A 402 -7.96 -3.91 26.84
C ALA A 402 -8.92 -4.07 28.04
N GLN A 403 -10.15 -3.58 27.94
CA GLN A 403 -11.17 -3.76 28.98
C GLN A 403 -11.58 -5.22 29.14
N ASN A 404 -11.78 -5.95 28.02
CA ASN A 404 -12.14 -7.37 28.06
C ASN A 404 -11.01 -8.26 28.62
N GLY A 405 -9.75 -7.86 28.46
CA GLY A 405 -8.59 -8.55 29.05
C GLY A 405 -8.47 -8.34 30.57
N LYS A 406 -8.89 -7.18 31.09
CA LYS A 406 -8.92 -6.90 32.53
C LYS A 406 -10.09 -7.60 33.26
N SER A 407 -11.19 -7.85 32.56
CA SER A 407 -12.36 -8.54 33.13
C SER A 407 -12.20 -10.06 33.22
N ARG A 408 -11.16 -10.64 32.60
CA ARG A 408 -10.85 -12.08 32.62
C ARG A 408 -9.69 -12.47 33.55
N LYS A 409 -9.07 -11.53 34.24
CA LYS A 409 -8.16 -11.72 35.34
C LYS A 409 -8.88 -11.41 36.66
#